data_d5f359a3e9dffffdd2996c39fab15d94
#
_entry.id   d5f359a3e9dffffdd2996c39fab15d94
#
_cell.length_a   1.000
_cell.length_b   1.000
_cell.length_c   1.000
_cell.angle_alpha   90.00
_cell.angle_beta   90.00
_cell.angle_gamma   90.00
#
_symmetry.space_group_name_H-M   'P 1'
#
loop_
_entity.id
_entity.type
_entity.pdbx_description
1 polymer ?
#
loop_
_entity_poly.entity_id
_entity_poly.type
_entity_poly.pdbx_seq_one_letter_code
_entity_poly.pdbx_strand_id
1 'polypeptide(L)'
;MKVVREKAHFKRILKGFAKTLDVGVSATDRQWAVKGFIDAFRNIYTISADTKIVSKVLEIHLFPKLLEFAMNSGYRIVLADHQNYYPDMTFVSAKNESVKFAVDLKTTYCLPRFPAFCNGFTLGSHGGYFKERDKKKNIQFPYNDYAGHFCLGAIYSRTDSGGIDETRIFKIDKLKSIVSVIKDIRFFACEKWEIASDSQGSGNTANIGSIVSIKDILAGNGVFKKLGERWFDDYWMNYGEITITQEGKQRKITKLRDYLEFKGYDPNLACTVNRSKKGGPHE
;
A
#
# COMPACT_ATOMS: atom_id res chain seq x y z
N MET A 1 18.69 17.75 10.34
CA MET A 1 17.60 18.07 11.30
C MET A 1 16.33 18.59 10.63
N LYS A 2 16.37 19.56 9.68
CA LYS A 2 15.17 20.12 9.02
C LYS A 2 14.32 19.08 8.26
N VAL A 3 14.94 18.26 7.40
CA VAL A 3 14.26 17.22 6.62
C VAL A 3 13.58 16.17 7.50
N VAL A 4 14.20 15.75 8.59
CA VAL A 4 13.60 14.79 9.55
C VAL A 4 12.34 15.36 10.21
N ARG A 5 12.33 16.64 10.55
CA ARG A 5 11.16 17.32 11.10
C ARG A 5 10.03 17.43 10.06
N GLU A 6 10.37 17.72 8.81
CA GLU A 6 9.41 17.79 7.71
C GLU A 6 8.81 16.43 7.39
N LYS A 7 9.61 15.35 7.40
CA LYS A 7 9.12 13.96 7.26
C LYS A 7 8.14 13.59 8.37
N ALA A 8 8.49 13.87 9.63
CA ALA A 8 7.62 13.60 10.77
C ALA A 8 6.32 14.42 10.72
N HIS A 9 6.40 15.69 10.27
CA HIS A 9 5.24 16.53 10.06
C HIS A 9 4.33 15.98 8.96
N PHE A 10 4.89 15.67 7.79
CA PHE A 10 4.13 15.11 6.66
C PHE A 10 3.45 13.79 7.05
N LYS A 11 4.16 12.89 7.71
CA LYS A 11 3.60 11.65 8.25
C LYS A 11 2.39 11.89 9.15
N ARG A 12 2.48 12.86 10.06
CA ARG A 12 1.40 13.19 10.99
C ARG A 12 0.16 13.71 10.26
N ILE A 13 0.32 14.63 9.33
CA ILE A 13 -0.81 15.20 8.58
C ILE A 13 -1.41 14.18 7.62
N LEU A 14 -0.62 13.34 6.95
CA LEU A 14 -1.10 12.28 6.08
C LEU A 14 -1.89 11.21 6.88
N LYS A 15 -1.43 10.86 8.08
CA LYS A 15 -2.18 9.98 9.01
C LYS A 15 -3.50 10.62 9.45
N GLY A 16 -3.51 11.93 9.71
CA GLY A 16 -4.72 12.68 10.03
C GLY A 16 -5.71 12.64 8.87
N PHE A 17 -5.26 12.95 7.67
CA PHE A 17 -6.05 12.91 6.45
C PHE A 17 -6.64 11.51 6.17
N ALA A 18 -5.84 10.46 6.29
CA ALA A 18 -6.31 9.09 6.09
C ALA A 18 -7.53 8.73 6.97
N LYS A 19 -7.59 9.26 8.21
CA LYS A 19 -8.72 9.04 9.12
C LYS A 19 -10.01 9.77 8.69
N THR A 20 -9.90 10.80 7.86
CA THR A 20 -11.08 11.57 7.37
C THR A 20 -11.62 11.01 6.06
N LEU A 21 -10.90 10.12 5.37
CA LEU A 21 -11.26 9.64 4.04
C LEU A 21 -12.54 8.81 4.00
N ASP A 22 -12.92 8.15 5.09
CA ASP A 22 -14.15 7.38 5.16
C ASP A 22 -15.39 8.25 4.89
N VAL A 23 -15.35 9.51 5.34
CA VAL A 23 -16.40 10.50 5.08
C VAL A 23 -16.43 10.85 3.57
N GLY A 24 -17.56 10.53 2.93
CA GLY A 24 -17.79 10.77 1.51
C GLY A 24 -17.17 9.73 0.57
N VAL A 25 -16.52 8.69 1.12
CA VAL A 25 -16.13 7.49 0.38
C VAL A 25 -17.09 6.34 0.69
N SER A 26 -17.50 6.20 1.94
CA SER A 26 -18.51 5.25 2.38
C SER A 26 -19.87 5.92 2.51
N ALA A 27 -20.92 5.20 2.13
CA ALA A 27 -22.31 5.57 2.40
C ALA A 27 -22.68 5.20 3.85
N THR A 28 -23.87 5.63 4.31
CA THR A 28 -24.37 5.39 5.69
C THR A 28 -24.47 3.92 6.07
N ASP A 29 -24.67 3.03 5.09
CA ASP A 29 -24.70 1.57 5.24
C ASP A 29 -23.31 0.92 5.21
N ARG A 30 -22.24 1.73 5.26
CA ARG A 30 -20.84 1.34 5.18
C ARG A 30 -20.41 0.74 3.83
N GLN A 31 -21.29 0.73 2.84
CA GLN A 31 -20.91 0.38 1.47
C GLN A 31 -20.13 1.53 0.83
N TRP A 32 -19.27 1.20 -0.11
CA TRP A 32 -18.62 2.20 -0.94
C TRP A 32 -19.66 3.02 -1.72
N ALA A 33 -19.47 4.33 -1.78
CA ALA A 33 -20.41 5.24 -2.44
C ALA A 33 -20.42 5.06 -3.97
N VAL A 34 -19.34 4.54 -4.56
CA VAL A 34 -19.30 4.22 -6.01
C VAL A 34 -20.01 2.89 -6.25
N LYS A 35 -21.03 2.95 -7.10
CA LYS A 35 -21.89 1.80 -7.44
C LYS A 35 -21.61 1.23 -8.82
N GLY A 36 -21.00 2.01 -9.73
CA GLY A 36 -20.75 1.62 -11.11
C GLY A 36 -20.38 2.81 -11.99
N PHE A 37 -20.33 2.57 -13.28
CA PHE A 37 -20.12 3.58 -14.30
C PHE A 37 -21.45 3.95 -14.96
N ILE A 38 -21.64 5.23 -15.28
CA ILE A 38 -22.80 5.73 -15.99
C ILE A 38 -22.42 6.07 -17.44
N ASP A 39 -23.24 5.68 -18.39
CA ASP A 39 -23.13 6.09 -19.79
C ASP A 39 -23.93 7.36 -20.10
N ALA A 40 -23.80 7.87 -21.32
CA ALA A 40 -24.53 9.05 -21.78
C ALA A 40 -26.05 8.86 -21.83
N PHE A 41 -26.55 7.61 -21.85
CA PHE A 41 -27.95 7.24 -21.85
C PHE A 41 -28.52 6.98 -20.44
N ARG A 42 -27.73 7.32 -19.38
CA ARG A 42 -28.07 7.13 -17.97
C ARG A 42 -28.26 5.66 -17.57
N ASN A 43 -27.57 4.76 -18.26
CA ASN A 43 -27.45 3.38 -17.83
C ASN A 43 -26.27 3.27 -16.86
N ILE A 44 -26.42 2.42 -15.83
CA ILE A 44 -25.37 2.14 -14.86
C ILE A 44 -24.90 0.70 -15.07
N TYR A 45 -23.61 0.57 -15.29
CA TYR A 45 -22.88 -0.70 -15.36
C TYR A 45 -22.17 -0.91 -14.04
N THR A 46 -22.46 -2.01 -13.35
CA THR A 46 -21.80 -2.33 -12.09
C THR A 46 -20.33 -2.67 -12.33
N ILE A 47 -19.49 -2.45 -11.34
CA ILE A 47 -18.08 -2.81 -11.40
C ILE A 47 -17.85 -4.18 -10.78
N SER A 48 -16.84 -4.88 -11.29
CA SER A 48 -16.39 -6.15 -10.72
C SER A 48 -15.70 -5.96 -9.37
N ALA A 49 -15.75 -7.00 -8.52
CA ALA A 49 -14.96 -7.10 -7.28
C ALA A 49 -13.47 -7.38 -7.54
N ASP A 50 -13.02 -7.38 -8.80
CA ASP A 50 -11.62 -7.51 -9.18
C ASP A 50 -10.76 -6.42 -8.51
N THR A 51 -9.65 -6.84 -7.90
CA THR A 51 -8.81 -5.93 -7.12
C THR A 51 -8.18 -4.81 -7.95
N LYS A 52 -7.88 -5.04 -9.22
CA LYS A 52 -7.29 -4.01 -10.10
C LYS A 52 -8.32 -2.93 -10.43
N ILE A 53 -9.57 -3.34 -10.71
CA ILE A 53 -10.67 -2.42 -10.98
C ILE A 53 -10.98 -1.61 -9.74
N VAL A 54 -11.20 -2.26 -8.59
CA VAL A 54 -11.46 -1.58 -7.31
C VAL A 54 -10.34 -0.60 -6.97
N SER A 55 -9.08 -1.01 -7.10
CA SER A 55 -7.93 -0.14 -6.82
C SER A 55 -7.94 1.11 -7.70
N LYS A 56 -8.13 0.94 -9.01
CA LYS A 56 -8.11 2.08 -9.95
C LYS A 56 -9.28 3.02 -9.77
N VAL A 57 -10.47 2.49 -9.55
CA VAL A 57 -11.66 3.34 -9.31
C VAL A 57 -11.56 4.05 -7.96
N LEU A 58 -11.01 3.41 -6.93
CA LEU A 58 -10.77 4.04 -5.64
C LEU A 58 -9.73 5.18 -5.74
N GLU A 59 -8.66 4.98 -6.51
CA GLU A 59 -7.68 6.02 -6.82
C GLU A 59 -8.33 7.25 -7.46
N ILE A 60 -9.16 7.04 -8.49
CA ILE A 60 -9.91 8.12 -9.17
C ILE A 60 -10.83 8.84 -8.18
N HIS A 61 -11.53 8.10 -7.34
CA HIS A 61 -12.46 8.66 -6.35
C HIS A 61 -11.75 9.48 -5.28
N LEU A 62 -10.55 9.08 -4.86
CA LEU A 62 -9.77 9.77 -3.83
C LEU A 62 -8.99 10.97 -4.37
N PHE A 63 -8.68 11.00 -5.65
CA PHE A 63 -7.77 11.98 -6.23
C PHE A 63 -8.16 13.45 -5.98
N PRO A 64 -9.44 13.89 -6.13
CA PRO A 64 -9.84 15.25 -5.80
C PRO A 64 -9.58 15.60 -4.32
N LYS A 65 -9.83 14.67 -3.40
CA LYS A 65 -9.57 14.85 -1.96
C LYS A 65 -8.07 14.96 -1.65
N LEU A 66 -7.25 14.20 -2.39
CA LEU A 66 -5.79 14.26 -2.28
C LEU A 66 -5.23 15.59 -2.79
N LEU A 67 -5.77 16.12 -3.88
CA LEU A 67 -5.41 17.45 -4.38
C LEU A 67 -5.75 18.56 -3.35
N GLU A 68 -6.94 18.52 -2.78
CA GLU A 68 -7.37 19.46 -1.75
C GLU A 68 -6.48 19.35 -0.50
N PHE A 69 -6.20 18.13 -0.04
CA PHE A 69 -5.29 17.90 1.08
C PHE A 69 -3.88 18.45 0.80
N ALA A 70 -3.34 18.23 -0.39
CA ALA A 70 -2.02 18.73 -0.77
C ALA A 70 -1.98 20.27 -0.70
N MET A 71 -2.94 20.94 -1.34
CA MET A 71 -3.03 22.41 -1.35
C MET A 71 -3.14 22.96 0.07
N ASN A 72 -4.06 22.44 0.88
CA ASN A 72 -4.30 22.90 2.26
C ASN A 72 -3.11 22.64 3.19
N SER A 73 -2.26 21.67 2.86
CA SER A 73 -1.07 21.30 3.64
C SER A 73 0.23 21.94 3.12
N GLY A 74 0.16 22.78 2.08
CA GLY A 74 1.32 23.45 1.50
C GLY A 74 2.20 22.56 0.62
N TYR A 75 1.57 21.59 -0.06
CA TYR A 75 2.20 20.73 -1.06
C TYR A 75 1.50 20.84 -2.41
N ARG A 76 2.20 20.48 -3.47
CA ARG A 76 1.63 20.16 -4.78
C ARG A 76 1.85 18.70 -5.11
N ILE A 77 0.92 18.10 -5.85
CA ILE A 77 1.05 16.73 -6.33
C ILE A 77 1.68 16.76 -7.72
N VAL A 78 2.70 15.91 -7.90
CA VAL A 78 3.27 15.57 -9.20
C VAL A 78 2.98 14.09 -9.43
N LEU A 79 2.26 13.80 -10.51
CA LEU A 79 1.97 12.43 -10.92
C LEU A 79 3.17 11.84 -11.67
N ALA A 80 3.25 10.52 -11.70
CA ALA A 80 4.24 9.83 -12.50
C ALA A 80 4.00 10.06 -14.00
N ASP A 81 5.07 10.28 -14.77
CA ASP A 81 5.00 10.51 -16.22
C ASP A 81 4.50 9.27 -16.98
N HIS A 82 4.67 8.08 -16.40
CA HIS A 82 4.23 6.81 -16.95
C HIS A 82 3.51 5.97 -15.93
N GLN A 83 2.51 5.19 -16.37
CA GLN A 83 1.63 4.38 -15.52
C GLN A 83 2.38 3.40 -14.59
N ASN A 84 3.54 2.91 -15.00
CA ASN A 84 4.32 1.93 -14.23
C ASN A 84 5.44 2.55 -13.39
N TYR A 85 5.54 3.89 -13.36
CA TYR A 85 6.55 4.57 -12.56
C TYR A 85 6.13 4.65 -11.09
N TYR A 86 7.12 4.50 -10.24
CA TYR A 86 7.00 4.74 -8.80
C TYR A 86 7.24 6.24 -8.50
N PRO A 87 6.58 6.85 -7.53
CA PRO A 87 5.35 6.42 -6.86
C PRO A 87 4.10 6.81 -7.66
N ASP A 88 2.91 6.40 -7.20
CA ASP A 88 1.63 6.87 -7.78
C ASP A 88 1.53 8.40 -7.73
N MET A 89 2.01 9.01 -6.63
CA MET A 89 2.01 10.45 -6.42
C MET A 89 3.26 10.93 -5.68
N THR A 90 3.81 12.06 -6.11
CA THR A 90 4.86 12.79 -5.38
C THR A 90 4.29 14.07 -4.79
N PHE A 91 4.37 14.22 -3.47
CA PHE A 91 4.05 15.48 -2.77
C PHE A 91 5.31 16.32 -2.69
N VAL A 92 5.31 17.46 -3.38
CA VAL A 92 6.42 18.41 -3.41
C VAL A 92 6.07 19.60 -2.54
N SER A 93 6.93 19.96 -1.60
CA SER A 93 6.69 21.10 -0.71
C SER A 93 6.67 22.42 -1.49
N ALA A 94 5.63 23.22 -1.31
CA ALA A 94 5.50 24.53 -1.94
C ALA A 94 6.56 25.53 -1.42
N LYS A 95 7.10 25.30 -0.20
CA LYS A 95 8.11 26.17 0.41
C LYS A 95 9.55 25.78 0.03
N ASN A 96 9.75 24.53 -0.34
CA ASN A 96 11.07 24.00 -0.69
C ASN A 96 10.93 22.79 -1.63
N GLU A 97 11.09 22.98 -2.91
CA GLU A 97 10.92 21.93 -3.93
C GLU A 97 11.93 20.77 -3.80
N SER A 98 13.03 20.94 -3.05
CA SER A 98 13.92 19.83 -2.76
C SER A 98 13.30 18.79 -1.82
N VAL A 99 12.25 19.16 -1.07
CA VAL A 99 11.55 18.25 -0.16
C VAL A 99 10.39 17.59 -0.90
N LYS A 100 10.54 16.30 -1.10
CA LYS A 100 9.57 15.45 -1.82
C LYS A 100 9.21 14.24 -0.97
N PHE A 101 7.95 13.84 -1.01
CA PHE A 101 7.46 12.61 -0.37
C PHE A 101 6.81 11.73 -1.41
N ALA A 102 7.26 10.49 -1.50
CA ALA A 102 6.64 9.46 -2.32
C ALA A 102 5.40 8.93 -1.59
N VAL A 103 4.25 8.89 -2.25
CA VAL A 103 3.02 8.33 -1.71
C VAL A 103 2.43 7.35 -2.73
N ASP A 104 2.32 6.09 -2.32
CA ASP A 104 1.66 5.03 -3.07
C ASP A 104 0.26 4.77 -2.47
N LEU A 105 -0.76 4.75 -3.30
CA LEU A 105 -2.08 4.28 -2.92
C LEU A 105 -2.13 2.76 -3.06
N LYS A 106 -2.37 2.09 -1.96
CA LYS A 106 -2.40 0.62 -1.91
C LYS A 106 -3.73 0.12 -1.38
N THR A 107 -4.31 -0.86 -2.06
CA THR A 107 -5.57 -1.45 -1.67
C THR A 107 -5.44 -2.95 -1.44
N THR A 108 -6.19 -3.48 -0.49
CA THR A 108 -6.29 -4.91 -0.24
C THR A 108 -7.63 -5.24 0.42
N TYR A 109 -8.00 -6.51 0.44
CA TYR A 109 -9.24 -6.97 1.02
C TYR A 109 -9.02 -7.87 2.24
N CYS A 110 -9.99 -7.82 3.17
CA CYS A 110 -10.05 -8.74 4.30
C CYS A 110 -10.26 -10.18 3.83
N LEU A 111 -9.58 -11.12 4.46
CA LEU A 111 -9.78 -12.53 4.15
C LEU A 111 -11.13 -13.00 4.73
N PRO A 112 -12.08 -13.56 3.93
CA PRO A 112 -13.41 -13.91 4.41
C PRO A 112 -13.40 -14.90 5.59
N ARG A 113 -12.52 -15.90 5.55
CA ARG A 113 -12.37 -16.91 6.62
C ARG A 113 -11.57 -16.40 7.83
N PHE A 114 -10.83 -15.29 7.69
CA PHE A 114 -9.94 -14.74 8.71
C PHE A 114 -10.03 -13.21 8.74
N PRO A 115 -11.10 -12.60 9.23
CA PRO A 115 -11.37 -11.16 9.10
C PRO A 115 -10.38 -10.26 9.85
N ALA A 116 -9.54 -10.81 10.72
CA ALA A 116 -8.43 -10.11 11.34
C ALA A 116 -7.21 -9.96 10.41
N PHE A 117 -7.24 -10.60 9.23
CA PHE A 117 -6.15 -10.60 8.25
C PHE A 117 -6.64 -10.11 6.89
N CYS A 118 -5.72 -9.55 6.13
CA CYS A 118 -5.93 -9.15 4.74
C CYS A 118 -5.02 -9.94 3.80
N ASN A 119 -5.25 -9.80 2.49
CA ASN A 119 -4.44 -10.47 1.47
C ASN A 119 -3.00 -9.90 1.37
N GLY A 120 -2.70 -8.84 2.12
CA GLY A 120 -1.42 -8.14 2.10
C GLY A 120 -1.33 -7.10 0.98
N PHE A 121 -0.22 -6.36 0.96
CA PHE A 121 0.10 -5.33 -0.01
C PHE A 121 1.41 -5.63 -0.71
N THR A 122 1.53 -5.21 -1.95
CA THR A 122 2.80 -5.09 -2.67
C THR A 122 3.32 -3.65 -2.48
N LEU A 123 4.45 -3.51 -1.77
CA LEU A 123 4.99 -2.22 -1.34
C LEU A 123 6.01 -1.63 -2.33
N GLY A 124 5.99 -2.07 -3.59
CA GLY A 124 6.93 -1.69 -4.62
C GLY A 124 8.07 -2.69 -4.79
N SER A 125 8.98 -2.39 -5.71
CA SER A 125 10.09 -3.27 -6.05
C SER A 125 11.29 -3.06 -5.13
N HIS A 126 12.06 -4.13 -4.86
CA HIS A 126 13.41 -4.07 -4.30
C HIS A 126 14.50 -4.21 -5.38
N GLY A 127 14.14 -4.15 -6.67
CA GLY A 127 15.04 -4.10 -7.82
C GLY A 127 15.10 -2.70 -8.42
N GLY A 128 15.67 -2.55 -9.62
CA GLY A 128 15.68 -1.32 -10.41
C GLY A 128 15.98 -0.06 -9.60
N TYR A 129 15.01 0.86 -9.51
CA TYR A 129 15.14 2.14 -8.81
C TYR A 129 15.47 2.01 -7.31
N PHE A 130 15.11 0.90 -6.68
CA PHE A 130 15.41 0.69 -5.27
C PHE A 130 16.89 0.38 -5.03
N LYS A 131 17.55 -0.30 -5.99
CA LYS A 131 18.99 -0.58 -5.98
C LYS A 131 19.79 0.59 -6.57
N GLU A 132 19.32 1.16 -7.66
CA GLU A 132 19.98 2.27 -8.39
C GLU A 132 19.33 3.61 -7.99
N ARG A 133 19.49 4.00 -6.73
CA ARG A 133 18.74 5.06 -6.06
C ARG A 133 18.93 6.47 -6.64
N ASP A 134 19.99 6.71 -7.38
CA ASP A 134 20.28 8.01 -8.01
C ASP A 134 19.80 8.09 -9.47
N LYS A 135 19.23 6.99 -9.99
CA LYS A 135 18.75 6.93 -11.38
C LYS A 135 17.22 7.11 -11.45
N LYS A 136 16.78 7.64 -12.62
CA LYS A 136 15.34 7.83 -12.93
C LYS A 136 14.73 6.68 -13.75
N LYS A 137 15.12 5.45 -13.55
CA LYS A 137 14.56 4.33 -14.28
C LYS A 137 13.30 3.79 -13.57
N ASN A 138 12.14 3.92 -14.19
CA ASN A 138 10.83 3.51 -13.65
C ASN A 138 10.47 4.19 -12.32
N ILE A 139 10.92 5.43 -12.15
CA ILE A 139 10.63 6.27 -10.98
C ILE A 139 10.55 7.75 -11.41
N GLN A 140 9.64 8.51 -10.79
CA GLN A 140 9.40 9.92 -11.15
C GLN A 140 10.59 10.83 -10.80
N PHE A 141 11.16 10.67 -9.62
CA PHE A 141 12.43 11.29 -9.18
C PHE A 141 13.34 10.20 -8.65
N PRO A 142 14.68 10.39 -8.63
CA PRO A 142 15.59 9.45 -7.98
C PRO A 142 15.12 9.07 -6.58
N TYR A 143 15.29 7.81 -6.19
CA TYR A 143 14.80 7.32 -4.89
C TYR A 143 15.37 8.12 -3.72
N ASN A 144 16.65 8.54 -3.81
CA ASN A 144 17.33 9.35 -2.79
C ASN A 144 16.82 10.80 -2.71
N ASP A 145 16.09 11.31 -3.71
CA ASP A 145 15.51 12.65 -3.68
C ASP A 145 14.26 12.72 -2.80
N TYR A 146 13.69 11.58 -2.42
CA TYR A 146 12.55 11.54 -1.54
C TYR A 146 12.97 11.59 -0.06
N ALA A 147 12.39 12.51 0.69
CA ALA A 147 12.56 12.60 2.13
C ALA A 147 11.83 11.50 2.91
N GLY A 148 10.94 10.74 2.24
CA GLY A 148 10.25 9.60 2.81
C GLY A 148 9.32 8.92 1.81
N HIS A 149 9.05 7.65 2.06
CA HIS A 149 8.24 6.76 1.22
C HIS A 149 7.04 6.26 2.00
N PHE A 150 5.84 6.67 1.60
CA PHE A 150 4.59 6.44 2.33
C PHE A 150 3.66 5.52 1.55
N CYS A 151 2.88 4.77 2.29
CA CYS A 151 1.73 4.02 1.82
C CYS A 151 0.47 4.71 2.37
N LEU A 152 -0.43 5.14 1.49
CA LEU A 152 -1.81 5.45 1.82
C LEU A 152 -2.63 4.20 1.49
N GLY A 153 -3.02 3.47 2.53
CA GLY A 153 -3.63 2.15 2.40
C GLY A 153 -5.14 2.18 2.59
N ALA A 154 -5.83 1.33 1.84
CA ALA A 154 -7.24 1.01 2.03
C ALA A 154 -7.42 -0.51 2.18
N ILE A 155 -8.03 -0.92 3.30
CA ILE A 155 -8.40 -2.32 3.56
C ILE A 155 -9.92 -2.38 3.55
N TYR A 156 -10.51 -3.24 2.71
CA TYR A 156 -11.95 -3.35 2.55
C TYR A 156 -12.45 -4.78 2.65
N SER A 157 -13.72 -4.95 2.92
CA SER A 157 -14.42 -6.22 2.78
C SER A 157 -15.07 -6.29 1.40
N ARG A 158 -14.96 -7.42 0.72
CA ARG A 158 -15.75 -7.69 -0.48
C ARG A 158 -17.19 -7.96 -0.07
N THR A 159 -18.14 -7.50 -0.87
CA THR A 159 -19.54 -7.89 -0.71
C THR A 159 -19.72 -9.29 -1.28
N ASP A 160 -20.51 -10.12 -0.60
CA ASP A 160 -20.78 -11.48 -1.07
C ASP A 160 -21.44 -11.43 -2.47
N SER A 161 -20.97 -12.27 -3.38
CA SER A 161 -21.33 -12.27 -4.80
C SER A 161 -22.81 -12.55 -5.07
N GLY A 162 -23.56 -13.08 -4.10
CA GLY A 162 -25.01 -13.39 -4.26
C GLY A 162 -25.91 -12.16 -4.49
N GLY A 163 -25.42 -10.95 -4.31
CA GLY A 163 -26.16 -9.70 -4.53
C GLY A 163 -25.66 -8.82 -5.68
N ILE A 164 -24.58 -9.25 -6.36
CA ILE A 164 -23.94 -8.47 -7.41
C ILE A 164 -24.10 -9.22 -8.74
N ASP A 165 -24.86 -8.61 -9.65
CA ASP A 165 -25.00 -9.09 -11.02
C ASP A 165 -24.21 -8.14 -11.94
N GLU A 166 -23.00 -8.55 -12.33
CA GLU A 166 -22.11 -7.78 -13.20
C GLU A 166 -22.59 -7.69 -14.65
N THR A 167 -23.60 -8.49 -15.02
CA THR A 167 -24.17 -8.51 -16.38
C THR A 167 -25.37 -7.59 -16.53
N ARG A 168 -25.94 -7.15 -15.42
CA ARG A 168 -27.16 -6.36 -15.41
C ARG A 168 -26.90 -4.88 -15.64
N ILE A 169 -27.67 -4.29 -16.55
CA ILE A 169 -27.72 -2.85 -16.77
C ILE A 169 -28.84 -2.26 -15.91
N PHE A 170 -28.49 -1.26 -15.10
CA PHE A 170 -29.45 -0.55 -14.26
C PHE A 170 -29.76 0.83 -14.86
N LYS A 171 -30.98 1.34 -14.61
CA LYS A 171 -31.30 2.74 -14.86
C LYS A 171 -30.99 3.60 -13.64
N ILE A 172 -30.76 4.91 -13.84
CA ILE A 172 -30.36 5.84 -12.80
C ILE A 172 -31.33 5.91 -11.61
N ASP A 173 -32.65 5.70 -11.86
CA ASP A 173 -33.67 5.65 -10.82
C ASP A 173 -33.48 4.45 -9.85
N LYS A 174 -32.75 3.42 -10.29
CA LYS A 174 -32.43 2.23 -9.49
C LYS A 174 -31.09 2.33 -8.74
N LEU A 175 -30.40 3.48 -8.80
CA LEU A 175 -29.07 3.66 -8.15
C LEU A 175 -29.04 3.19 -6.69
N LYS A 176 -30.09 3.49 -5.92
CA LYS A 176 -30.17 3.12 -4.50
C LYS A 176 -30.26 1.61 -4.27
N SER A 177 -30.76 0.85 -5.24
CA SER A 177 -30.89 -0.61 -5.14
C SER A 177 -29.61 -1.36 -5.53
N ILE A 178 -28.62 -0.66 -6.10
CA ILE A 178 -27.36 -1.30 -6.49
C ILE A 178 -26.49 -1.51 -5.26
N VAL A 179 -26.12 -2.76 -5.02
CA VAL A 179 -25.18 -3.14 -3.96
C VAL A 179 -23.76 -2.85 -4.42
N SER A 180 -22.96 -2.21 -3.58
CA SER A 180 -21.56 -1.96 -3.87
C SER A 180 -20.72 -3.23 -3.75
N VAL A 181 -19.71 -3.38 -4.60
CA VAL A 181 -18.82 -4.54 -4.61
C VAL A 181 -17.91 -4.63 -3.38
N ILE A 182 -17.72 -3.49 -2.66
CA ILE A 182 -16.92 -3.43 -1.44
C ILE A 182 -17.63 -2.61 -0.36
N LYS A 183 -17.29 -2.91 0.89
CA LYS A 183 -17.80 -2.27 2.10
C LYS A 183 -16.73 -2.22 3.20
N ASP A 184 -17.03 -1.54 4.31
CA ASP A 184 -16.18 -1.48 5.51
C ASP A 184 -14.74 -1.04 5.20
N ILE A 185 -14.59 0.00 4.39
CA ILE A 185 -13.28 0.50 3.97
C ILE A 185 -12.58 1.14 5.18
N ARG A 186 -11.34 0.74 5.43
CA ARG A 186 -10.49 1.30 6.48
C ARG A 186 -9.28 1.94 5.84
N PHE A 187 -9.13 3.25 5.98
CA PHE A 187 -7.98 3.98 5.49
C PHE A 187 -6.90 4.12 6.56
N PHE A 188 -5.65 4.08 6.15
CA PHE A 188 -4.49 4.35 7.00
C PHE A 188 -3.35 4.94 6.17
N ALA A 189 -2.41 5.59 6.86
CA ALA A 189 -1.17 6.02 6.24
C ALA A 189 0.01 5.66 7.14
N CYS A 190 1.10 5.21 6.53
CA CYS A 190 2.32 4.85 7.23
C CYS A 190 3.54 5.00 6.30
N GLU A 191 4.73 4.95 6.85
CA GLU A 191 5.92 4.74 6.04
C GLU A 191 5.95 3.29 5.55
N LYS A 192 6.45 3.07 4.35
CA LYS A 192 6.50 1.75 3.70
C LYS A 192 7.13 0.68 4.60
N TRP A 193 8.25 1.01 5.24
CA TRP A 193 8.99 0.09 6.12
C TRP A 193 8.21 -0.32 7.39
N GLU A 194 7.26 0.50 7.85
CA GLU A 194 6.47 0.23 9.06
C GLU A 194 5.53 -0.96 8.92
N ILE A 195 5.16 -1.32 7.68
CA ILE A 195 4.26 -2.46 7.41
C ILE A 195 4.91 -3.53 6.54
N ALA A 196 6.18 -3.37 6.19
CA ALA A 196 6.89 -4.35 5.38
C ALA A 196 7.08 -5.68 6.12
N SER A 197 7.00 -6.77 5.37
CA SER A 197 7.44 -8.09 5.79
C SER A 197 8.90 -8.32 5.39
N ASP A 198 9.45 -9.45 5.76
CA ASP A 198 10.74 -9.97 5.29
C ASP A 198 10.59 -10.94 4.11
N SER A 199 9.43 -10.95 3.47
CA SER A 199 9.12 -11.88 2.38
C SER A 199 8.58 -11.12 1.19
N GLN A 200 8.82 -11.63 0.00
CA GLN A 200 8.32 -11.07 -1.24
C GLN A 200 6.79 -11.02 -1.26
N GLY A 201 6.25 -10.01 -1.93
CA GLY A 201 4.84 -9.86 -2.21
C GLY A 201 4.39 -10.72 -3.40
N SER A 202 3.10 -10.68 -3.70
CA SER A 202 2.53 -11.34 -4.88
C SER A 202 2.97 -10.65 -6.19
N GLY A 203 2.94 -11.39 -7.28
CA GLY A 203 3.27 -10.89 -8.62
C GLY A 203 4.73 -11.08 -8.98
N ASN A 204 5.44 -10.01 -9.29
CA ASN A 204 6.84 -10.07 -9.70
C ASN A 204 7.75 -10.49 -8.53
N THR A 205 8.77 -11.31 -8.80
CA THR A 205 9.77 -11.80 -7.83
C THR A 205 10.60 -10.71 -7.15
N ALA A 206 10.55 -9.46 -7.65
CA ALA A 206 11.22 -8.30 -7.05
C ALA A 206 10.33 -7.49 -6.12
N ASN A 207 9.10 -7.92 -5.82
CA ASN A 207 8.15 -7.14 -5.03
C ASN A 207 8.35 -7.33 -3.52
N ILE A 208 8.42 -6.21 -2.79
CA ILE A 208 8.41 -6.19 -1.32
C ILE A 208 7.00 -6.48 -0.84
N GLY A 209 6.82 -7.49 0.01
CA GLY A 209 5.55 -7.82 0.64
C GLY A 209 5.29 -7.06 1.92
N SER A 210 4.02 -6.89 2.28
CA SER A 210 3.62 -6.40 3.60
C SER A 210 3.34 -7.55 4.57
N ILE A 211 3.21 -7.21 5.86
CA ILE A 211 2.54 -8.03 6.85
C ILE A 211 1.04 -8.12 6.51
N VAL A 212 0.31 -9.08 7.09
CA VAL A 212 -1.10 -9.37 6.77
C VAL A 212 -2.07 -9.19 7.93
N SER A 213 -1.59 -9.07 9.17
CA SER A 213 -2.42 -8.76 10.34
C SER A 213 -2.91 -7.33 10.26
N ILE A 214 -4.23 -7.13 10.15
CA ILE A 214 -4.83 -5.79 10.01
C ILE A 214 -4.49 -4.91 11.23
N LYS A 215 -4.55 -5.46 12.44
CA LYS A 215 -4.19 -4.77 13.68
C LYS A 215 -2.75 -4.24 13.62
N ASP A 216 -1.81 -5.08 13.17
CA ASP A 216 -0.39 -4.73 13.12
C ASP A 216 -0.10 -3.74 12.00
N ILE A 217 -0.79 -3.85 10.84
CA ILE A 217 -0.72 -2.87 9.74
C ILE A 217 -1.13 -1.49 10.25
N LEU A 218 -2.30 -1.38 10.88
CA LEU A 218 -2.83 -0.11 11.37
C LEU A 218 -1.95 0.52 12.47
N ALA A 219 -1.24 -0.32 13.25
CA ALA A 219 -0.30 0.10 14.27
C ALA A 219 1.13 0.37 13.75
N GLY A 220 1.44 0.02 12.49
CA GLY A 220 2.80 0.10 11.93
C GLY A 220 3.78 -0.86 12.61
N ASN A 221 3.34 -2.07 12.91
CA ASN A 221 4.10 -3.11 13.61
C ASN A 221 4.68 -4.16 12.67
N GLY A 222 5.26 -3.73 11.53
CA GLY A 222 5.98 -4.61 10.62
C GLY A 222 7.23 -5.24 11.23
N VAL A 223 7.86 -6.14 10.47
CA VAL A 223 9.01 -6.91 10.97
C VAL A 223 10.21 -6.03 11.32
N PHE A 224 10.30 -4.84 10.72
CA PHE A 224 11.37 -3.86 10.94
C PHE A 224 11.06 -2.86 12.08
N LYS A 225 10.01 -3.05 12.86
CA LYS A 225 9.55 -2.09 13.88
C LYS A 225 10.64 -1.66 14.88
N LYS A 226 11.46 -2.61 15.34
CA LYS A 226 12.55 -2.36 16.28
C LYS A 226 13.84 -1.84 15.60
N LEU A 227 13.94 -2.03 14.30
CA LEU A 227 15.15 -1.79 13.51
C LEU A 227 15.10 -0.46 12.73
N GLY A 228 13.91 -0.07 12.23
CA GLY A 228 13.71 1.16 11.49
C GLY A 228 13.99 1.05 9.98
N GLU A 229 13.84 2.20 9.30
CA GLU A 229 13.94 2.33 7.84
C GLU A 229 15.31 1.90 7.30
N ARG A 230 16.39 2.27 7.97
CA ARG A 230 17.76 1.94 7.52
C ARG A 230 17.98 0.43 7.39
N TRP A 231 17.43 -0.37 8.31
CA TRP A 231 17.51 -1.82 8.24
C TRP A 231 16.58 -2.41 7.17
N PHE A 232 15.41 -1.81 6.96
CA PHE A 232 14.54 -2.16 5.85
C PHE A 232 15.26 -1.98 4.52
N ASP A 233 15.90 -0.84 4.32
CA ASP A 233 16.67 -0.54 3.11
C ASP A 233 17.82 -1.51 2.91
N ASP A 234 18.68 -1.70 3.95
CA ASP A 234 19.85 -2.57 3.88
C ASP A 234 19.45 -4.03 3.59
N TYR A 235 18.43 -4.53 4.26
CA TYR A 235 17.92 -5.88 4.04
C TYR A 235 17.40 -6.08 2.60
N TRP A 236 16.54 -5.19 2.11
CA TRP A 236 15.93 -5.35 0.79
C TRP A 236 16.91 -5.09 -0.35
N MET A 237 17.93 -4.27 -0.16
CA MET A 237 19.04 -4.12 -1.12
C MET A 237 19.84 -5.40 -1.27
N ASN A 238 19.99 -6.20 -0.20
CA ASN A 238 20.77 -7.43 -0.16
C ASN A 238 19.91 -8.70 -0.22
N TYR A 239 18.59 -8.59 -0.38
CA TYR A 239 17.67 -9.72 -0.38
C TYR A 239 18.02 -10.76 -1.46
N GLY A 240 18.36 -11.98 -1.03
CA GLY A 240 18.71 -13.09 -1.92
C GLY A 240 20.06 -12.96 -2.66
N GLU A 241 20.87 -11.96 -2.33
CA GLU A 241 22.21 -11.77 -2.92
C GLU A 241 23.29 -12.49 -2.11
N ILE A 242 23.11 -12.58 -0.80
CA ILE A 242 24.07 -13.22 0.11
C ILE A 242 23.81 -14.72 0.19
N THR A 243 24.84 -15.53 -0.05
CA THR A 243 24.80 -16.98 0.11
C THR A 243 25.59 -17.39 1.34
N ILE A 244 24.99 -18.21 2.18
CA ILE A 244 25.62 -18.80 3.37
C ILE A 244 25.67 -20.32 3.22
N THR A 245 26.67 -20.96 3.83
CA THR A 245 26.75 -22.40 3.95
C THR A 245 26.26 -22.83 5.32
N GLN A 246 25.22 -23.63 5.38
CA GLN A 246 24.67 -24.16 6.63
C GLN A 246 24.53 -25.69 6.46
N GLU A 247 25.11 -26.46 7.37
CA GLU A 247 25.11 -27.93 7.31
C GLU A 247 25.62 -28.50 5.96
N GLY A 248 26.63 -27.88 5.38
CA GLY A 248 27.21 -28.27 4.09
C GLY A 248 26.38 -27.88 2.86
N LYS A 249 25.21 -27.24 3.03
CA LYS A 249 24.36 -26.77 1.93
C LYS A 249 24.43 -25.25 1.78
N GLN A 250 24.53 -24.81 0.54
CA GLN A 250 24.45 -23.38 0.21
C GLN A 250 22.99 -22.94 0.15
N ARG A 251 22.67 -21.83 0.82
CA ARG A 251 21.37 -21.18 0.73
C ARG A 251 21.50 -19.66 0.70
N LYS A 252 20.58 -19.00 -0.02
CA LYS A 252 20.48 -17.55 -0.04
C LYS A 252 19.75 -17.03 1.21
N ILE A 253 20.20 -15.89 1.71
CA ILE A 253 19.53 -15.22 2.82
C ILE A 253 18.28 -14.49 2.27
N THR A 254 17.10 -14.94 2.72
CA THR A 254 15.79 -14.40 2.36
C THR A 254 14.88 -14.21 3.60
N LYS A 255 15.47 -14.26 4.80
CA LYS A 255 14.80 -13.99 6.07
C LYS A 255 15.56 -12.95 6.87
N LEU A 256 14.82 -12.02 7.48
CA LEU A 256 15.43 -10.94 8.24
C LEU A 256 16.23 -11.48 9.46
N ARG A 257 15.75 -12.52 10.11
CA ARG A 257 16.49 -13.15 11.23
C ARG A 257 17.86 -13.66 10.80
N ASP A 258 17.91 -14.39 9.68
CA ASP A 258 19.17 -14.89 9.12
C ASP A 258 20.11 -13.76 8.70
N TYR A 259 19.52 -12.66 8.18
CA TYR A 259 20.28 -11.47 7.80
C TYR A 259 20.88 -10.75 8.99
N LEU A 260 20.13 -10.62 10.09
CA LEU A 260 20.63 -10.05 11.34
C LEU A 260 21.77 -10.88 11.91
N GLU A 261 21.60 -12.21 11.97
CA GLU A 261 22.62 -13.13 12.43
C GLU A 261 23.91 -13.03 11.58
N PHE A 262 23.76 -13.01 10.24
CA PHE A 262 24.90 -12.82 9.32
C PHE A 262 25.64 -11.50 9.58
N LYS A 263 24.91 -10.42 9.93
CA LYS A 263 25.49 -9.11 10.27
C LYS A 263 26.00 -9.02 11.71
N GLY A 264 25.92 -10.09 12.52
CA GLY A 264 26.37 -10.11 13.92
C GLY A 264 25.40 -9.43 14.90
N TYR A 265 24.11 -9.35 14.57
CA TYR A 265 23.08 -8.75 15.42
C TYR A 265 22.13 -9.81 15.97
N ASP A 266 21.43 -9.48 17.07
CA ASP A 266 20.42 -10.36 17.67
C ASP A 266 19.24 -10.61 16.69
N PRO A 267 18.98 -11.87 16.26
CA PRO A 267 17.87 -12.22 15.40
C PRO A 267 16.49 -11.88 15.98
N ASN A 268 16.37 -11.70 17.29
CA ASN A 268 15.11 -11.35 17.97
C ASN A 268 14.73 -9.86 17.81
N LEU A 269 15.59 -9.05 17.22
CA LEU A 269 15.24 -7.70 16.77
C LEU A 269 14.25 -7.71 15.62
N ALA A 270 14.23 -8.78 14.81
CA ALA A 270 13.15 -9.01 13.84
C ALA A 270 11.83 -9.29 14.59
N CYS A 271 10.86 -8.38 14.45
CA CYS A 271 9.56 -8.57 15.08
C CYS A 271 8.84 -9.78 14.52
N THR A 272 8.32 -10.64 15.40
CA THR A 272 7.44 -11.72 15.00
C THR A 272 6.06 -11.14 14.69
N VAL A 273 5.58 -11.36 13.48
CA VAL A 273 4.24 -10.91 13.06
C VAL A 273 3.33 -12.12 12.93
N ASN A 274 2.11 -11.99 13.43
CA ASN A 274 1.10 -13.02 13.26
C ASN A 274 0.87 -13.31 11.77
N ARG A 275 1.17 -14.54 11.35
CA ARG A 275 0.84 -15.05 10.02
C ARG A 275 -0.48 -15.79 10.10
N SER A 276 -1.43 -15.48 9.22
CA SER A 276 -2.51 -16.43 8.99
C SER A 276 -1.87 -17.77 8.61
N LYS A 277 -2.22 -18.85 9.29
CA LYS A 277 -1.81 -20.19 8.84
C LYS A 277 -2.38 -20.36 7.43
N LYS A 278 -1.56 -20.16 6.39
CA LYS A 278 -1.87 -20.61 5.04
C LYS A 278 -1.83 -22.14 5.07
N GLY A 279 -2.95 -22.73 5.43
CA GLY A 279 -3.20 -24.16 5.38
C GLY A 279 -4.59 -24.35 4.82
N GLY A 280 -4.72 -24.32 3.50
CA GLY A 280 -5.90 -24.69 2.74
C GLY A 280 -5.54 -24.71 1.27
N PRO A 281 -6.09 -25.66 0.48
CA PRO A 281 -5.76 -25.79 -0.91
C PRO A 281 -6.14 -24.54 -1.69
N HIS A 282 -5.35 -24.22 -2.69
CA HIS A 282 -5.67 -23.25 -3.72
C HIS A 282 -6.98 -23.67 -4.40
N GLU A 283 -8.03 -22.90 -4.25
CA GLU A 283 -9.17 -22.80 -5.16
C GLU A 283 -9.22 -21.40 -5.75
#